data_c023a90ee7b54e8a5dd812c03bcf95ce
#
_entry.id   c023a90ee7b54e8a5dd812c03bcf95ce
#
_cell.length_a   1.000
_cell.length_b   1.000
_cell.length_c   1.000
_cell.angle_alpha   90.00
_cell.angle_beta   90.00
_cell.angle_gamma   90.00
#
_symmetry.space_group_name_H-M   'P 1'
#
loop_
_entity.id
_entity.type
_entity.pdbx_description
1 polymer ?
#
loop_
_entity_poly.entity_id
_entity_poly.type
_entity_poly.pdbx_seq_one_letter_code
_entity_poly.pdbx_strand_id
1 'polypeptide(L)' 'MKPITYKLESSYGRLRAYPVDQEAILLCQLTQSKTLLPGSIGTIKGLGYLPVDRDGFEIDPKELY' A
#
# COMPACT_ATOMS: atom_id res chain seq x y z
N MET A 1 3.54 -3.82 14.50
CA MET A 1 2.78 -3.98 13.26
C MET A 1 3.54 -4.85 12.27
N LYS A 2 2.82 -5.66 11.54
CA LYS A 2 3.45 -6.51 10.54
C LYS A 2 3.66 -5.72 9.24
N PRO A 3 4.89 -5.59 8.75
CA PRO A 3 5.12 -4.87 7.49
C PRO A 3 4.60 -5.68 6.30
N ILE A 4 3.93 -4.99 5.39
CA ILE A 4 3.51 -5.55 4.11
C ILE A 4 4.07 -4.67 3.01
N THR A 5 4.62 -5.31 1.98
CA THR A 5 5.43 -4.62 0.99
C THR A 5 4.61 -4.26 -0.25
N TYR A 6 4.83 -3.05 -0.71
CA TYR A 6 4.26 -2.54 -1.95
C TYR A 6 5.38 -2.01 -2.84
N LYS A 7 5.19 -2.11 -4.14
CA LYS A 7 6.11 -1.54 -5.12
C LYS A 7 5.55 -0.18 -5.56
N LEU A 8 6.35 0.86 -5.37
CA LEU A 8 5.95 2.19 -5.80
C LEU A 8 6.31 2.40 -7.27
N GLU A 9 5.35 2.82 -8.06
CA GLU A 9 5.56 3.17 -9.46
C GLU A 9 4.99 4.54 -9.74
N SER A 10 5.74 5.34 -10.49
CA SER A 10 5.31 6.66 -10.93
C SER A 10 4.63 6.55 -12.29
N SER A 11 3.43 7.11 -12.40
CA SER A 11 2.68 7.15 -13.64
C SER A 11 2.07 8.54 -13.80
N TYR A 12 2.42 9.23 -14.86
CA TYR A 12 1.92 10.59 -15.12
C TYR A 12 2.14 11.54 -13.94
N GLY A 13 3.32 11.43 -13.30
CA GLY A 13 3.68 12.27 -12.14
C GLY A 13 3.00 11.89 -10.84
N ARG A 14 2.31 10.75 -10.80
CA ARG A 14 1.62 10.27 -9.60
C ARG A 14 2.17 8.93 -9.17
N LEU A 15 2.32 8.74 -7.87
CA LEU A 15 2.79 7.48 -7.32
C LEU A 15 1.61 6.55 -7.06
N ARG A 16 1.80 5.28 -7.45
CA ARG A 16 0.86 4.20 -7.14
C ARG A 16 1.63 3.07 -6.47
N ALA A 17 1.04 2.48 -5.46
CA ALA A 17 1.64 1.38 -4.73
C ALA A 17 0.97 0.07 -5.13
N TYR A 18 1.73 -0.81 -5.78
CA TYR A 18 1.24 -2.12 -6.21
C TYR A 18 1.60 -3.17 -5.17
N PRO A 19 0.68 -4.08 -4.81
CA PRO A 19 0.97 -5.08 -3.78
C PRO A 19 2.02 -6.08 -4.27
N VAL A 20 2.94 -6.45 -3.38
CA VAL A 20 3.97 -7.43 -3.64
C VAL A 20 3.74 -8.68 -2.78
N ASP A 21 3.52 -8.48 -1.48
CA ASP A 21 3.26 -9.57 -0.56
C ASP A 21 1.85 -10.12 -0.75
N GLN A 22 1.67 -11.40 -0.43
CA GLN A 22 0.37 -12.03 -0.53
C GLN A 22 -0.68 -11.31 0.32
N GLU A 23 -0.32 -10.89 1.52
CA GLU A 23 -1.24 -10.15 2.39
C GLU A 23 -1.64 -8.81 1.78
N ALA A 24 -0.69 -8.12 1.15
CA ALA A 24 -0.97 -6.89 0.44
C ALA A 24 -1.90 -7.12 -0.75
N ILE A 25 -1.68 -8.21 -1.49
CA ILE A 25 -2.54 -8.59 -2.60
C ILE A 25 -3.97 -8.87 -2.12
N LEU A 26 -4.12 -9.61 -1.03
CA LEU A 26 -5.42 -9.93 -0.47
C LEU A 26 -6.15 -8.68 0.02
N LEU A 27 -5.44 -7.75 0.63
CA LEU A 27 -6.03 -6.48 1.08
C LEU A 27 -6.51 -5.64 -0.11
N CYS A 28 -5.75 -5.64 -1.20
CA CYS A 28 -6.18 -4.95 -2.42
C CYS A 28 -7.42 -5.61 -3.02
N GLN A 29 -7.50 -6.93 -2.98
CA GLN A 29 -8.71 -7.64 -3.44
C GLN A 29 -9.92 -7.30 -2.57
N LEU A 30 -9.72 -7.19 -1.27
CA LEU A 30 -10.79 -6.84 -0.34
C LEU A 30 -11.36 -5.45 -0.63
N THR A 31 -10.52 -4.51 -1.00
CA THR A 31 -10.93 -3.14 -1.33
C THR A 31 -11.32 -3.00 -2.81
N GLN A 32 -11.25 -4.10 -3.57
CA GLN A 32 -11.56 -4.12 -5.01
C GLN A 32 -10.71 -3.13 -5.80
N SER A 33 -9.46 -2.97 -5.39
CA SER A 33 -8.51 -2.07 -6.02
C SER A 33 -7.25 -2.82 -6.44
N LYS A 34 -6.64 -2.42 -7.55
CA LYS A 34 -5.37 -2.99 -8.01
C LYS A 34 -4.17 -2.40 -7.28
N THR A 35 -4.37 -1.26 -6.62
CA THR A 35 -3.30 -0.55 -5.93
C THR A 35 -3.75 -0.18 -4.53
N LEU A 36 -2.77 0.20 -3.68
CA LEU A 36 -3.06 0.69 -2.35
C LEU A 36 -3.72 2.08 -2.44
N LEU A 37 -4.93 2.18 -1.91
CA LEU A 37 -5.64 3.44 -1.87
C LEU A 37 -5.17 4.25 -0.66
N PRO A 38 -4.91 5.56 -0.82
CA PRO A 38 -4.46 6.38 0.32
C PRO A 38 -5.46 6.37 1.48
N GLY A 39 -6.75 6.32 1.18
CA GLY A 39 -7.79 6.27 2.22
C GLY A 39 -7.83 4.94 2.96
N SER A 40 -7.21 3.89 2.44
CA SER A 40 -7.19 2.57 3.08
C SER A 40 -6.04 2.39 4.07
N ILE A 41 -5.05 3.27 4.06
CA ILE A 41 -3.86 3.11 4.91
C ILE A 41 -4.21 3.10 6.38
N GLY A 42 -5.09 3.99 6.82
CA GLY A 42 -5.54 4.02 8.21
C GLY A 42 -6.22 2.73 8.64
N THR A 43 -7.07 2.17 7.77
CA THR A 43 -7.75 0.91 8.04
C THR A 43 -6.75 -0.25 8.10
N ILE A 44 -5.79 -0.27 7.19
CA ILE A 44 -4.75 -1.30 7.16
C ILE A 44 -3.93 -1.26 8.45
N LYS A 45 -3.56 -0.08 8.92
CA LYS A 45 -2.86 0.07 10.19
C LYS A 45 -3.71 -0.40 11.36
N GLY A 46 -5.01 -0.12 11.31
CA GLY A 46 -5.95 -0.57 12.33
C GLY A 46 -6.06 -2.09 12.40
N LEU A 47 -5.78 -2.79 11.31
CA LEU A 47 -5.74 -4.25 11.27
C LEU A 47 -4.40 -4.82 11.75
N GLY A 48 -3.43 -3.98 12.07
CA GLY A 48 -2.13 -4.41 12.56
C GLY A 48 -1.06 -4.55 11.48
N TYR A 49 -1.29 -3.99 10.29
CA TYR A 49 -0.31 -4.03 9.20
C TYR A 49 0.29 -2.65 8.97
N LEU A 50 1.54 -2.64 8.53
CA LEU A 50 2.24 -1.41 8.17
C LEU A 50 2.61 -1.47 6.70
N PRO A 51 1.98 -0.67 5.84
CA PRO A 51 2.36 -0.64 4.42
C PRO A 51 3.72 0.04 4.26
N VAL A 52 4.65 -0.68 3.64
CA VAL A 52 6.01 -0.18 3.41
C VAL A 52 6.40 -0.36 1.95
N ASP A 53 7.39 0.41 1.50
CA ASP A 53 7.95 0.23 0.17
C ASP A 53 8.97 -0.91 0.18
N ARG A 54 9.62 -1.16 -0.97
CA ARG A 54 10.59 -2.26 -1.08
C ARG A 54 11.85 -2.02 -0.28
N ASP A 55 12.10 -0.78 0.13
CA ASP A 55 13.23 -0.43 0.99
C ASP A 55 12.88 -0.50 2.47
N GLY A 56 11.63 -0.78 2.81
CA GLY A 56 11.19 -0.90 4.19
C GLY A 56 10.69 0.39 4.81
N PHE A 57 10.58 1.47 4.04
CA PHE A 57 10.07 2.73 4.54
C PHE A 57 8.55 2.78 4.48
N GLU A 58 7.94 3.36 5.50
CA GLU A 58 6.50 3.53 5.55
C GLU A 58 6.02 4.41 4.40
N ILE A 59 4.94 3.95 3.74
CA ILE A 59 4.36 4.70 2.63
C ILE A 59 3.52 5.84 3.15
N ASP A 60 3.82 7.06 2.70
CA ASP A 60 3.06 8.25 3.04
C ASP A 60 1.81 8.33 2.17
N PRO A 61 0.59 8.33 2.76
CA PRO A 61 -0.63 8.44 1.96
C PRO A 61 -0.72 9.71 1.14
N LYS A 62 -0.01 10.76 1.52
CA LYS A 62 0.00 12.02 0.77
C LYS A 62 0.72 11.91 -0.55
N GLU A 63 1.61 10.92 -0.70
CA GLU A 63 2.36 10.70 -1.93
C GLU A 63 1.59 9.84 -2.92
N LEU A 64 0.55 9.14 -2.47
CA LEU A 64 -0.24 8.25 -3.30
C LEU A 64 -1.38 8.99 -3.98
N TYR A 65 -1.78 8.41 -5.08
CA TYR A 65 -2.92 8.92 -5.83
C TYR A 65 -4.10 7.95 -5.75
#